data_f5a18a2461404c4cd2762d360fb44fdb
#
_entry.id   f5a18a2461404c4cd2762d360fb44fdb
#
_cell.length_a   1.000
_cell.length_b   1.000
_cell.length_c   1.000
_cell.angle_alpha   90.00
_cell.angle_beta   90.00
_cell.angle_gamma   90.00
#
_symmetry.space_group_name_H-M   'P 1'
#
loop_
_entity.id
_entity.type
_entity.pdbx_description
1 polymer ?
#
loop_
_entity_poly.entity_id
_entity_poly.type
_entity_poly.pdbx_seq_one_letter_code
_entity_poly.pdbx_strand_id
1 'polypeptide(L)'
;MDQEAENSKKKWTRAEVETALKEILIDALDVDEGQIVPDASLVHDLGTESIDFLDIGFRVQQTFDVELPNRAIQDRVLNWRNLSGLHEILEGRYGAKVTREDIKRFQTMGIPEVLSWLEENQGITVKNGDAEVLAEELAGRLASEVESIGFKASLIEQEEIRKLLLKNLNSPQILDGMLRLFRVGALVDFITARVGEGMLGNSKQ
;
A
#
# COMPACT_ATOMS: atom_id res chain seq x y z
N MET A 1 -27.70 2.74 43.00
CA MET A 1 -28.34 3.20 41.74
C MET A 1 -27.23 3.44 40.75
N ASP A 2 -26.89 2.36 40.10
CA ASP A 2 -25.76 2.30 39.21
C ASP A 2 -26.21 2.81 37.86
N GLN A 3 -25.64 3.95 37.42
CA GLN A 3 -25.71 4.39 36.04
C GLN A 3 -24.59 3.61 35.30
N GLU A 4 -24.92 2.42 34.82
CA GLU A 4 -24.19 1.80 33.72
C GLU A 4 -24.36 2.71 32.51
N ALA A 5 -23.35 3.54 32.25
CA ALA A 5 -23.22 4.29 31.02
C ALA A 5 -23.11 3.26 29.88
N GLU A 6 -24.22 3.05 29.19
CA GLU A 6 -24.25 2.37 27.90
C GLU A 6 -23.28 3.08 26.96
N ASN A 7 -22.07 2.55 26.89
CA ASN A 7 -21.07 2.95 25.89
C ASN A 7 -21.49 2.33 24.54
N SER A 8 -22.59 2.79 23.97
CA SER A 8 -22.98 2.41 22.62
C SER A 8 -21.97 3.06 21.68
N LYS A 9 -21.01 2.27 21.18
CA LYS A 9 -20.06 2.72 20.14
C LYS A 9 -20.86 3.41 19.03
N LYS A 10 -20.54 4.67 18.75
CA LYS A 10 -21.18 5.46 17.70
C LYS A 10 -21.16 4.69 16.39
N LYS A 11 -22.31 4.52 15.74
CA LYS A 11 -22.39 3.95 14.40
C LYS A 11 -22.00 5.02 13.39
N TRP A 12 -20.89 4.80 12.72
CA TRP A 12 -20.42 5.70 11.67
C TRP A 12 -20.95 5.26 10.32
N THR A 13 -21.60 6.15 9.60
CA THR A 13 -21.88 6.00 8.16
C THR A 13 -20.67 6.46 7.36
N ARG A 14 -20.56 6.01 6.09
CA ARG A 14 -19.49 6.48 5.19
C ARG A 14 -19.44 8.01 5.09
N ALA A 15 -20.59 8.67 4.98
CA ALA A 15 -20.69 10.13 4.87
C ALA A 15 -20.17 10.82 6.14
N GLU A 16 -20.49 10.29 7.33
CA GLU A 16 -19.95 10.82 8.58
C GLU A 16 -18.44 10.61 8.72
N VAL A 17 -17.93 9.45 8.28
CA VAL A 17 -16.47 9.19 8.22
C VAL A 17 -15.79 10.18 7.30
N GLU A 18 -16.34 10.41 6.10
CA GLU A 18 -15.81 11.35 5.13
C GLU A 18 -15.76 12.77 5.68
N THR A 19 -16.84 13.24 6.31
CA THR A 19 -16.91 14.57 6.93
C THR A 19 -15.88 14.71 8.05
N ALA A 20 -15.85 13.77 8.99
CA ALA A 20 -14.94 13.85 10.13
C ALA A 20 -13.46 13.69 9.72
N LEU A 21 -13.15 12.83 8.73
CA LEU A 21 -11.79 12.72 8.20
C LEU A 21 -11.37 14.02 7.51
N LYS A 22 -12.28 14.68 6.79
CA LYS A 22 -12.02 15.96 6.15
C LYS A 22 -11.64 17.03 7.17
N GLU A 23 -12.37 17.14 8.28
CA GLU A 23 -12.03 18.03 9.39
C GLU A 23 -10.66 17.71 9.99
N ILE A 24 -10.37 16.43 10.19
CA ILE A 24 -9.04 15.99 10.67
C ILE A 24 -7.91 16.44 9.73
N LEU A 25 -8.11 16.30 8.41
CA LEU A 25 -7.09 16.66 7.43
C LEU A 25 -6.88 18.18 7.33
N ILE A 26 -7.97 18.99 7.41
CA ILE A 26 -7.86 20.44 7.46
C ILE A 26 -7.05 20.86 8.66
N ASP A 27 -7.36 20.36 9.84
CA ASP A 27 -6.71 20.72 11.09
C ASP A 27 -5.25 20.24 11.18
N ALA A 28 -4.94 19.08 10.57
CA ALA A 28 -3.60 18.50 10.65
C ALA A 28 -2.64 19.09 9.61
N LEU A 29 -3.15 19.48 8.43
CA LEU A 29 -2.33 19.88 7.28
C LEU A 29 -2.42 21.38 6.95
N ASP A 30 -3.29 22.13 7.61
CA ASP A 30 -3.57 23.55 7.33
C ASP A 30 -3.90 23.81 5.83
N VAL A 31 -4.72 22.95 5.24
CA VAL A 31 -5.12 22.99 3.83
C VAL A 31 -6.57 23.44 3.68
N ASP A 32 -6.90 24.02 2.51
CA ASP A 32 -8.26 24.43 2.20
C ASP A 32 -9.20 23.22 1.99
N GLU A 33 -10.43 23.34 2.47
CA GLU A 33 -11.46 22.30 2.33
C GLU A 33 -11.63 21.80 0.88
N GLY A 34 -11.52 22.68 -0.10
CA GLY A 34 -11.66 22.38 -1.51
C GLY A 34 -10.55 21.48 -2.09
N GLN A 35 -9.41 21.39 -1.42
CA GLN A 35 -8.30 20.52 -1.82
C GLN A 35 -8.53 19.07 -1.40
N ILE A 36 -9.40 18.84 -0.40
CA ILE A 36 -9.65 17.49 0.14
C ILE A 36 -10.76 16.83 -0.68
N VAL A 37 -10.37 16.24 -1.80
CA VAL A 37 -11.24 15.44 -2.66
C VAL A 37 -10.85 13.96 -2.59
N PRO A 38 -11.74 13.01 -2.91
CA PRO A 38 -11.48 11.58 -2.76
C PRO A 38 -10.20 11.10 -3.45
N ASP A 39 -9.86 11.66 -4.61
CA ASP A 39 -8.67 11.32 -5.38
C ASP A 39 -7.41 12.08 -4.96
N ALA A 40 -7.52 13.06 -4.07
CA ALA A 40 -6.36 13.81 -3.60
C ALA A 40 -5.39 12.88 -2.85
N SER A 41 -4.13 12.92 -3.27
CA SER A 41 -3.01 12.25 -2.59
C SER A 41 -2.59 13.05 -1.37
N LEU A 42 -2.52 12.43 -0.21
CA LEU A 42 -2.01 13.09 1.00
C LEU A 42 -0.60 13.61 0.78
N VAL A 43 0.25 12.86 0.07
CA VAL A 43 1.66 13.20 -0.14
C VAL A 43 1.84 14.24 -1.24
N HIS A 44 1.23 14.03 -2.42
CA HIS A 44 1.48 14.85 -3.61
C HIS A 44 0.63 16.11 -3.67
N ASP A 45 -0.66 16.00 -3.31
CA ASP A 45 -1.61 17.09 -3.48
C ASP A 45 -1.79 17.90 -2.19
N LEU A 46 -1.72 17.23 -1.02
CA LEU A 46 -1.89 17.89 0.28
C LEU A 46 -0.58 18.13 1.02
N GLY A 47 0.58 17.73 0.46
CA GLY A 47 1.90 18.04 0.98
C GLY A 47 2.26 17.36 2.31
N THR A 48 1.59 16.27 2.68
CA THR A 48 1.77 15.58 3.95
C THR A 48 3.21 15.09 4.13
N GLU A 49 3.82 15.44 5.24
CA GLU A 49 5.13 14.96 5.67
C GLU A 49 5.02 13.79 6.65
N SER A 50 6.14 13.15 6.97
CA SER A 50 6.16 11.97 7.85
C SER A 50 5.58 12.25 9.25
N ILE A 51 5.73 13.45 9.76
CA ILE A 51 5.21 13.85 11.07
C ILE A 51 3.68 14.01 11.04
N ASP A 52 3.13 14.51 9.92
CA ASP A 52 1.71 14.73 9.76
C ASP A 52 0.96 13.39 9.74
N PHE A 53 1.55 12.33 9.16
CA PHE A 53 0.97 10.99 9.21
C PHE A 53 0.78 10.47 10.64
N LEU A 54 1.66 10.85 11.57
CA LEU A 54 1.51 10.48 12.97
C LEU A 54 0.35 11.25 13.62
N ASP A 55 0.22 12.56 13.34
CA ASP A 55 -0.88 13.37 13.86
C ASP A 55 -2.24 12.92 13.29
N ILE A 56 -2.32 12.72 11.97
CA ILE A 56 -3.51 12.18 11.31
C ILE A 56 -3.88 10.82 11.93
N GLY A 57 -2.91 9.90 12.08
CA GLY A 57 -3.13 8.59 12.67
C GLY A 57 -3.68 8.67 14.09
N PHE A 58 -3.13 9.56 14.92
CA PHE A 58 -3.58 9.80 16.29
C PHE A 58 -5.02 10.36 16.34
N ARG A 59 -5.34 11.35 15.50
CA ARG A 59 -6.69 11.93 15.41
C ARG A 59 -7.72 10.94 14.90
N VAL A 60 -7.36 10.12 13.92
CA VAL A 60 -8.21 9.01 13.42
C VAL A 60 -8.47 8.00 14.53
N GLN A 61 -7.44 7.60 15.28
CA GLN A 61 -7.59 6.71 16.43
C GLN A 61 -8.52 7.31 17.50
N GLN A 62 -8.37 8.58 17.82
CA GLN A 62 -9.22 9.25 18.81
C GLN A 62 -10.69 9.36 18.35
N THR A 63 -10.92 9.65 17.07
CA THR A 63 -12.25 9.93 16.54
C THR A 63 -13.03 8.65 16.25
N PHE A 64 -12.37 7.65 15.65
CA PHE A 64 -13.03 6.45 15.11
C PHE A 64 -12.71 5.18 15.88
N ASP A 65 -11.76 5.19 16.82
CA ASP A 65 -11.19 3.99 17.46
C ASP A 65 -10.58 3.02 16.42
N VAL A 66 -9.95 3.59 15.37
CA VAL A 66 -9.32 2.86 14.26
C VAL A 66 -7.86 3.25 14.15
N GLU A 67 -6.95 2.27 14.17
CA GLU A 67 -5.53 2.48 13.96
C GLU A 67 -5.21 2.42 12.45
N LEU A 68 -4.55 3.46 11.92
CA LEU A 68 -4.05 3.46 10.56
C LEU A 68 -2.75 2.64 10.46
N PRO A 69 -2.60 1.77 9.44
CA PRO A 69 -1.42 0.92 9.30
C PRO A 69 -0.23 1.66 8.65
N ASN A 70 0.05 2.89 9.08
CA ASN A 70 1.06 3.77 8.48
C ASN A 70 2.44 3.10 8.41
N ARG A 71 2.86 2.44 9.49
CA ARG A 71 4.13 1.72 9.53
C ARG A 71 4.17 0.57 8.52
N ALA A 72 3.10 -0.23 8.47
CA ALA A 72 3.01 -1.33 7.53
C ALA A 72 3.07 -0.85 6.07
N ILE A 73 2.41 0.27 5.74
CA ILE A 73 2.48 0.86 4.41
C ILE A 73 3.90 1.32 4.09
N GLN A 74 4.57 2.03 5.01
CA GLN A 74 5.95 2.48 4.82
C GLN A 74 6.90 1.30 4.62
N ASP A 75 6.76 0.22 5.39
CA ASP A 75 7.56 -0.99 5.24
C ASP A 75 7.34 -1.64 3.86
N ARG A 76 6.10 -1.67 3.33
CA ARG A 76 5.81 -2.19 1.98
C ARG A 76 6.48 -1.37 0.89
N VAL A 77 6.39 -0.02 0.97
CA VAL A 77 7.07 0.88 0.03
C VAL A 77 8.58 0.68 0.08
N LEU A 78 9.16 0.52 1.28
CA LEU A 78 10.59 0.28 1.44
C LEU A 78 11.01 -1.09 0.87
N ASN A 79 10.25 -2.14 1.16
CA ASN A 79 10.50 -3.48 0.63
C ASN A 79 10.44 -3.50 -0.90
N TRP A 80 9.47 -2.79 -1.48
CA TRP A 80 9.39 -2.64 -2.92
C TRP A 80 10.64 -1.95 -3.50
N ARG A 81 11.06 -0.82 -2.94
CA ARG A 81 12.29 -0.11 -3.37
C ARG A 81 13.54 -0.98 -3.29
N ASN A 82 13.59 -1.88 -2.33
CA ASN A 82 14.68 -2.83 -2.15
C ASN A 82 14.51 -4.10 -3.00
N LEU A 83 13.46 -4.20 -3.80
CA LEU A 83 13.11 -5.36 -4.63
C LEU A 83 13.10 -6.69 -3.85
N SER A 84 12.67 -6.67 -2.57
CA SER A 84 12.70 -7.85 -1.70
C SER A 84 11.89 -9.01 -2.27
N GLY A 85 10.71 -8.75 -2.81
CA GLY A 85 9.87 -9.77 -3.44
C GLY A 85 10.51 -10.39 -4.68
N LEU A 86 11.21 -9.60 -5.50
CA LEU A 86 11.97 -10.11 -6.63
C LEU A 86 13.13 -11.01 -6.18
N HIS A 87 13.90 -10.56 -5.19
CA HIS A 87 15.01 -11.33 -4.63
C HIS A 87 14.55 -12.72 -4.17
N GLU A 88 13.48 -12.80 -3.38
CA GLU A 88 12.90 -14.05 -2.90
C GLU A 88 12.47 -15.00 -4.03
N ILE A 89 11.86 -14.46 -5.10
CA ILE A 89 11.43 -15.26 -6.24
C ILE A 89 12.65 -15.78 -7.02
N LEU A 90 13.65 -14.92 -7.26
CA LEU A 90 14.85 -15.31 -7.99
C LEU A 90 15.63 -16.42 -7.27
N GLU A 91 15.76 -16.31 -5.95
CA GLU A 91 16.38 -17.38 -5.15
C GLU A 91 15.54 -18.66 -5.14
N GLY A 92 14.25 -18.54 -4.87
CA GLY A 92 13.35 -19.69 -4.70
C GLY A 92 13.08 -20.45 -6.01
N ARG A 93 12.83 -19.71 -7.11
CA ARG A 93 12.46 -20.33 -8.41
C ARG A 93 13.67 -20.75 -9.25
N TYR A 94 14.69 -19.91 -9.26
CA TYR A 94 15.86 -20.09 -10.15
C TYR A 94 17.11 -20.54 -9.40
N GLY A 95 17.09 -20.57 -8.07
CA GLY A 95 18.29 -20.84 -7.26
C GLY A 95 19.37 -19.77 -7.42
N ALA A 96 18.98 -18.57 -7.84
CA ALA A 96 19.89 -17.48 -8.12
C ALA A 96 20.53 -16.97 -6.82
N LYS A 97 21.82 -16.60 -6.89
CA LYS A 97 22.52 -15.93 -5.80
C LYS A 97 22.54 -14.44 -6.07
N VAL A 98 21.67 -13.69 -5.40
CA VAL A 98 21.48 -12.25 -5.63
C VAL A 98 22.12 -11.46 -4.49
N THR A 99 23.07 -10.59 -4.82
CA THR A 99 23.74 -9.71 -3.87
C THR A 99 23.06 -8.34 -3.79
N ARG A 100 23.45 -7.52 -2.81
CA ARG A 100 22.99 -6.13 -2.72
C ARG A 100 23.39 -5.27 -3.92
N GLU A 101 24.57 -5.54 -4.51
CA GLU A 101 25.03 -4.89 -5.72
C GLU A 101 24.15 -5.25 -6.92
N ASP A 102 23.75 -6.51 -7.05
CA ASP A 102 22.84 -6.97 -8.10
C ASP A 102 21.48 -6.30 -7.98
N ILE A 103 20.92 -6.19 -6.76
CA ILE A 103 19.66 -5.47 -6.51
C ILE A 103 19.76 -4.01 -6.98
N LYS A 104 20.85 -3.31 -6.69
CA LYS A 104 21.03 -1.92 -7.17
C LYS A 104 21.06 -1.86 -8.70
N ARG A 105 21.67 -2.83 -9.35
CA ARG A 105 21.69 -2.93 -10.81
C ARG A 105 20.30 -3.21 -11.35
N PHE A 106 19.55 -4.13 -10.75
CA PHE A 106 18.19 -4.51 -11.17
C PHE A 106 17.20 -3.36 -11.07
N GLN A 107 17.41 -2.39 -10.20
CA GLN A 107 16.57 -1.19 -10.10
C GLN A 107 16.50 -0.37 -11.40
N THR A 108 17.44 -0.53 -12.32
CA THR A 108 17.46 0.16 -13.61
C THR A 108 17.05 -0.72 -14.78
N MET A 109 16.64 -1.96 -14.52
CA MET A 109 16.31 -2.99 -15.51
C MET A 109 14.82 -3.32 -15.48
N GLY A 110 14.33 -3.87 -16.58
CA GLY A 110 13.07 -4.62 -16.59
C GLY A 110 13.32 -6.10 -16.29
N ILE A 111 12.24 -6.84 -16.02
CA ILE A 111 12.33 -8.28 -15.71
C ILE A 111 13.07 -9.08 -16.81
N PRO A 112 12.81 -8.86 -18.13
CA PRO A 112 13.56 -9.58 -19.18
C PRO A 112 15.06 -9.40 -19.09
N GLU A 113 15.53 -8.18 -18.78
CA GLU A 113 16.95 -7.86 -18.66
C GLU A 113 17.57 -8.52 -17.41
N VAL A 114 16.81 -8.59 -16.30
CA VAL A 114 17.25 -9.32 -15.09
C VAL A 114 17.42 -10.81 -15.40
N LEU A 115 16.46 -11.42 -16.10
CA LEU A 115 16.53 -12.82 -16.46
C LEU A 115 17.71 -13.11 -17.41
N SER A 116 17.93 -12.26 -18.42
CA SER A 116 19.12 -12.36 -19.29
C SER A 116 20.42 -12.26 -18.50
N TRP A 117 20.47 -11.35 -17.53
CA TRP A 117 21.63 -11.23 -16.64
C TRP A 117 21.88 -12.51 -15.84
N LEU A 118 20.84 -13.21 -15.37
CA LEU A 118 20.97 -14.49 -14.66
C LEU A 118 21.53 -15.58 -15.58
N GLU A 119 21.09 -15.64 -16.85
CA GLU A 119 21.64 -16.58 -17.84
C GLU A 119 23.13 -16.34 -18.07
N GLU A 120 23.51 -15.09 -18.32
CA GLU A 120 24.90 -14.71 -18.66
C GLU A 120 25.86 -14.84 -17.48
N ASN A 121 25.45 -14.50 -16.26
CA ASN A 121 26.35 -14.39 -15.12
C ASN A 121 26.31 -15.61 -14.18
N GLN A 122 25.22 -16.37 -14.19
CA GLN A 122 25.04 -17.50 -13.29
C GLN A 122 24.72 -18.82 -14.01
N GLY A 123 24.63 -18.81 -15.35
CA GLY A 123 24.32 -20.00 -16.15
C GLY A 123 22.93 -20.59 -15.88
N ILE A 124 22.01 -19.76 -15.39
CA ILE A 124 20.64 -20.17 -15.08
C ILE A 124 19.86 -20.25 -16.40
N THR A 125 19.15 -21.36 -16.63
CA THR A 125 18.31 -21.51 -17.82
C THR A 125 16.98 -20.79 -17.63
N VAL A 126 16.69 -19.79 -18.46
CA VAL A 126 15.43 -19.06 -18.53
C VAL A 126 14.59 -19.58 -19.70
N LYS A 127 13.30 -19.79 -19.49
CA LYS A 127 12.37 -20.27 -20.52
C LYS A 127 11.60 -19.12 -21.15
N ASN A 128 11.14 -19.32 -22.37
CA ASN A 128 10.19 -18.39 -22.99
C ASN A 128 8.95 -18.22 -22.12
N GLY A 129 8.56 -16.98 -21.85
CA GLY A 129 7.43 -16.64 -21.01
C GLY A 129 7.75 -16.48 -19.51
N ASP A 130 8.96 -16.79 -19.07
CA ASP A 130 9.33 -16.62 -17.65
C ASP A 130 9.24 -15.16 -17.19
N ALA A 131 9.50 -14.21 -18.09
CA ALA A 131 9.38 -12.78 -17.76
C ALA A 131 7.95 -12.37 -17.43
N GLU A 132 6.99 -12.81 -18.23
CA GLU A 132 5.57 -12.55 -18.02
C GLU A 132 5.06 -13.19 -16.73
N VAL A 133 5.46 -14.45 -16.50
CA VAL A 133 5.09 -15.20 -15.28
C VAL A 133 5.65 -14.52 -14.02
N LEU A 134 6.92 -14.07 -14.08
CA LEU A 134 7.55 -13.37 -12.96
C LEU A 134 6.90 -12.00 -12.71
N ALA A 135 6.56 -11.26 -13.78
CA ALA A 135 5.87 -9.98 -13.67
C ALA A 135 4.48 -10.13 -13.06
N GLU A 136 3.74 -11.17 -13.44
CA GLU A 136 2.42 -11.48 -12.89
C GLU A 136 2.52 -11.86 -11.40
N GLU A 137 3.49 -12.71 -11.03
CA GLU A 137 3.71 -13.10 -9.64
C GLU A 137 4.06 -11.91 -8.75
N LEU A 138 4.93 -11.00 -9.21
CA LEU A 138 5.29 -9.79 -8.47
C LEU A 138 4.11 -8.84 -8.30
N ALA A 139 3.32 -8.61 -9.36
CA ALA A 139 2.13 -7.78 -9.30
C ALA A 139 1.07 -8.38 -8.34
N GLY A 140 0.88 -9.70 -8.37
CA GLY A 140 0.00 -10.42 -7.46
C GLY A 140 0.45 -10.35 -6.00
N ARG A 141 1.76 -10.46 -5.73
CA ARG A 141 2.31 -10.28 -4.36
C ARG A 141 2.04 -8.88 -3.84
N LEU A 142 2.27 -7.85 -4.65
CA LEU A 142 1.99 -6.47 -4.27
C LEU A 142 0.51 -6.28 -3.90
N ALA A 143 -0.41 -6.79 -4.71
CA ALA A 143 -1.84 -6.76 -4.42
C ALA A 143 -2.19 -7.46 -3.11
N SER A 144 -1.65 -8.66 -2.88
CA SER A 144 -1.86 -9.42 -1.64
C SER A 144 -1.30 -8.71 -0.40
N GLU A 145 -0.15 -8.05 -0.54
CA GLU A 145 0.43 -7.25 0.54
C GLU A 145 -0.47 -6.07 0.92
N VAL A 146 -1.05 -5.38 -0.08
CA VAL A 146 -2.00 -4.28 0.14
C VAL A 146 -3.27 -4.77 0.84
N GLU A 147 -3.82 -5.90 0.43
CA GLU A 147 -4.98 -6.51 1.07
C GLU A 147 -4.68 -6.93 2.52
N SER A 148 -3.48 -7.43 2.78
CA SER A 148 -3.07 -7.88 4.12
C SER A 148 -3.04 -6.76 5.17
N ILE A 149 -2.90 -5.51 4.75
CA ILE A 149 -2.95 -4.32 5.61
C ILE A 149 -4.33 -3.65 5.61
N GLY A 150 -5.31 -4.24 4.93
CA GLY A 150 -6.73 -3.84 4.97
C GLY A 150 -7.14 -2.84 3.90
N PHE A 151 -6.31 -2.55 2.90
CA PHE A 151 -6.70 -1.77 1.72
C PHE A 151 -7.21 -2.66 0.59
N LYS A 152 -7.98 -2.07 -0.33
CA LYS A 152 -8.47 -2.80 -1.51
C LYS A 152 -7.37 -2.93 -2.55
N ALA A 153 -7.10 -4.14 -3.02
CA ALA A 153 -6.14 -4.39 -4.09
C ALA A 153 -6.52 -3.71 -5.42
N SER A 154 -7.81 -3.39 -5.62
CA SER A 154 -8.28 -2.62 -6.78
C SER A 154 -7.70 -1.20 -6.88
N LEU A 155 -7.06 -0.68 -5.83
CA LEU A 155 -6.28 0.56 -5.89
C LEU A 155 -4.99 0.39 -6.71
N ILE A 156 -4.58 -0.84 -6.95
CA ILE A 156 -3.39 -1.20 -7.72
C ILE A 156 -3.86 -1.94 -8.97
N GLU A 157 -3.71 -1.32 -10.12
CA GLU A 157 -4.02 -1.94 -11.42
C GLU A 157 -2.95 -2.97 -11.78
N GLN A 158 -3.17 -4.23 -11.39
CA GLN A 158 -2.18 -5.32 -11.52
C GLN A 158 -1.65 -5.47 -12.93
N GLU A 159 -2.50 -5.36 -13.95
CA GLU A 159 -2.10 -5.49 -15.36
C GLU A 159 -1.18 -4.33 -15.80
N GLU A 160 -1.44 -3.12 -15.33
CA GLU A 160 -0.58 -1.97 -15.60
C GLU A 160 0.78 -2.13 -14.91
N ILE A 161 0.77 -2.53 -13.64
CA ILE A 161 2.00 -2.82 -12.88
C ILE A 161 2.79 -3.92 -13.57
N ARG A 162 2.16 -5.01 -14.00
CA ARG A 162 2.82 -6.08 -14.75
C ARG A 162 3.56 -5.56 -15.98
N LYS A 163 2.90 -4.70 -16.78
CA LYS A 163 3.52 -4.07 -17.96
C LYS A 163 4.69 -3.15 -17.61
N LEU A 164 4.59 -2.43 -16.50
CA LEU A 164 5.68 -1.57 -16.02
C LEU A 164 6.87 -2.39 -15.55
N LEU A 165 6.65 -3.48 -14.81
CA LEU A 165 7.68 -4.39 -14.34
C LEU A 165 8.52 -5.01 -15.47
N LEU A 166 7.87 -5.32 -16.60
CA LEU A 166 8.57 -5.80 -17.79
C LEU A 166 9.52 -4.76 -18.39
N LYS A 167 9.29 -3.46 -18.16
CA LYS A 167 10.09 -2.36 -18.69
C LYS A 167 11.12 -1.82 -17.71
N ASN A 168 10.71 -1.62 -16.47
CA ASN A 168 11.57 -1.04 -15.43
C ASN A 168 11.02 -1.38 -14.04
N LEU A 169 11.78 -2.13 -13.27
CA LEU A 169 11.43 -2.56 -11.91
C LEU A 169 11.26 -1.40 -10.92
N ASN A 170 11.91 -0.29 -11.14
CA ASN A 170 11.81 0.91 -10.30
C ASN A 170 11.07 2.05 -11.03
N SER A 171 10.06 1.71 -11.81
CA SER A 171 9.23 2.71 -12.49
C SER A 171 8.56 3.65 -11.48
N PRO A 172 8.66 4.97 -11.64
CA PRO A 172 7.94 5.94 -10.80
C PRO A 172 6.43 5.69 -10.76
N GLN A 173 5.84 5.18 -11.85
CA GLN A 173 4.41 4.88 -11.93
C GLN A 173 4.02 3.70 -11.02
N ILE A 174 4.90 2.74 -10.77
CA ILE A 174 4.65 1.66 -9.79
C ILE A 174 4.59 2.26 -8.39
N LEU A 175 5.55 3.12 -8.06
CA LEU A 175 5.56 3.82 -6.78
C LEU A 175 4.32 4.71 -6.61
N ASP A 176 3.92 5.44 -7.66
CA ASP A 176 2.69 6.25 -7.64
C ASP A 176 1.44 5.37 -7.38
N GLY A 177 1.37 4.19 -8.02
CA GLY A 177 0.31 3.21 -7.74
C GLY A 177 0.26 2.80 -6.27
N MET A 178 1.42 2.57 -5.64
CA MET A 178 1.49 2.28 -4.20
C MET A 178 1.09 3.49 -3.33
N LEU A 179 1.45 4.70 -3.74
CA LEU A 179 1.09 5.93 -3.04
C LEU A 179 -0.42 6.25 -3.13
N ARG A 180 -1.16 5.60 -4.02
CA ARG A 180 -2.64 5.67 -4.05
C ARG A 180 -3.29 5.14 -2.78
N LEU A 181 -2.59 4.34 -1.97
CA LEU A 181 -3.03 3.94 -0.63
C LEU A 181 -3.17 5.14 0.33
N PHE A 182 -2.47 6.23 0.04
CA PHE A 182 -2.52 7.47 0.80
C PHE A 182 -3.45 8.52 0.18
N ARG A 183 -4.46 8.12 -0.60
CA ARG A 183 -5.52 9.03 -1.06
C ARG A 183 -6.62 9.15 -0.02
N VAL A 184 -7.24 10.32 0.02
CA VAL A 184 -8.35 10.61 0.95
C VAL A 184 -9.44 9.55 0.86
N GLY A 185 -9.89 9.20 -0.36
CA GLY A 185 -10.93 8.19 -0.58
C GLY A 185 -10.55 6.79 -0.08
N ALA A 186 -9.27 6.40 -0.23
CA ALA A 186 -8.77 5.12 0.28
C ALA A 186 -8.80 5.06 1.82
N LEU A 187 -8.46 6.16 2.49
CA LEU A 187 -8.58 6.27 3.94
C LEU A 187 -10.03 6.24 4.41
N VAL A 188 -10.93 6.93 3.71
CA VAL A 188 -12.38 6.86 3.99
C VAL A 188 -12.88 5.41 3.89
N ASP A 189 -12.52 4.70 2.82
CA ASP A 189 -12.89 3.29 2.64
C ASP A 189 -12.33 2.39 3.74
N PHE A 190 -11.06 2.58 4.09
CA PHE A 190 -10.39 1.83 5.15
C PHE A 190 -11.08 2.03 6.51
N ILE A 191 -11.30 3.28 6.92
CA ILE A 191 -11.93 3.62 8.19
C ILE A 191 -13.36 3.10 8.22
N THR A 192 -14.14 3.32 7.14
CA THR A 192 -15.53 2.85 7.04
C THR A 192 -15.66 1.34 7.22
N ALA A 193 -14.77 0.58 6.60
CA ALA A 193 -14.73 -0.87 6.76
C ALA A 193 -14.49 -1.28 8.22
N ARG A 194 -13.52 -0.64 8.91
CA ARG A 194 -13.11 -0.97 10.28
C ARG A 194 -14.15 -0.59 11.33
N VAL A 195 -14.80 0.58 11.21
CA VAL A 195 -15.90 0.98 12.11
C VAL A 195 -17.13 0.09 11.91
N GLY A 196 -17.31 -0.51 10.72
CA GLY A 196 -18.36 -1.49 10.44
C GLY A 196 -18.07 -2.88 11.04
N GLU A 197 -16.82 -3.36 10.97
CA GLU A 197 -16.39 -4.67 11.47
C GLU A 197 -16.43 -4.74 13.01
N GLY A 198 -16.16 -3.65 13.71
CA GLY A 198 -16.23 -3.58 15.17
C GLY A 198 -17.61 -3.92 15.76
N MET A 199 -18.64 -3.99 14.91
CA MET A 199 -20.01 -4.39 15.30
C MET A 199 -20.26 -5.90 15.20
N LEU A 200 -19.51 -6.64 14.39
CA LEU A 200 -19.71 -8.07 14.19
C LEU A 200 -18.95 -8.92 15.23
N GLY A 201 -17.93 -8.35 15.87
CA GLY A 201 -17.09 -9.03 16.86
C GLY A 201 -17.72 -9.24 18.24
N ASN A 202 -18.76 -8.48 18.61
CA ASN A 202 -19.39 -8.54 19.94
C ASN A 202 -20.70 -9.35 20.01
N SER A 203 -21.05 -10.10 18.95
CA SER A 203 -22.27 -10.94 18.94
C SER A 203 -22.03 -12.41 19.25
N LYS A 204 -20.82 -12.76 19.75
CA LYS A 204 -20.50 -14.13 20.19
C LYS A 204 -19.83 -14.08 21.56
N GLN A 205 -20.63 -13.94 22.61
CA GLN A 205 -20.43 -14.50 23.94
C GLN A 205 -21.76 -14.89 24.53
#